data_ff00f53dde0ff3f88b39df3c0776723c
#
_entry.id   ff00f53dde0ff3f88b39df3c0776723c
#
_cell.length_a   1.000
_cell.length_b   1.000
_cell.length_c   1.000
_cell.angle_alpha   90.00
_cell.angle_beta   90.00
_cell.angle_gamma   90.00
#
_symmetry.space_group_name_H-M   'P 1'
#
loop_
_entity.id
_entity.type
_entity.pdbx_description
1 polymer ?
#
loop_
_entity_poly.entity_id
_entity_poly.type
_entity_poly.pdbx_seq_one_letter_code
_entity_poly.pdbx_strand_id
1 'polypeptide(L)'
;TQQPGPYPCKYEIAKNFRELLPEVSPRFRHSLPDRQANRLIPQHLFSDVNNLEIFFGGPGGQFPYIHYDVFHLHAWITQLHGDKEFTLYAPNQEPRLYVDPETPWQSGIKNHHRPDYERYPLFRQAKSQKVVIHAGETLFLPCGWWHTARSLNLTISVAFDQLGIDNWADFIADVGDAQRRLGRRGKAMMLGLYLRALGPLLRLGERVGVDQSRQWGRR
;
A
#
# COMPACT_ATOMS: atom_id res chain seq x y z
N THR A 1 -27.92 12.09 -14.54
CA THR A 1 -26.52 11.73 -14.20
C THR A 1 -26.55 10.80 -13.02
N GLN A 2 -26.21 9.51 -13.22
CA GLN A 2 -26.07 8.57 -12.12
C GLN A 2 -25.00 9.07 -11.14
N GLN A 3 -25.33 9.07 -9.85
CA GLN A 3 -24.31 9.32 -8.83
C GLN A 3 -23.27 8.21 -8.86
N PRO A 4 -21.96 8.54 -8.65
CA PRO A 4 -20.92 7.52 -8.52
C PRO A 4 -21.29 6.52 -7.43
N GLY A 5 -21.01 5.24 -7.67
CA GLY A 5 -21.18 4.20 -6.66
C GLY A 5 -20.26 4.41 -5.45
N PRO A 6 -20.53 3.75 -4.33
CA PRO A 6 -19.67 3.83 -3.14
C PRO A 6 -18.29 3.26 -3.44
N TYR A 7 -17.23 3.95 -2.92
CA TYR A 7 -15.85 3.48 -2.96
C TYR A 7 -14.95 4.37 -2.09
N PRO A 8 -13.98 3.84 -1.34
CA PRO A 8 -13.77 2.41 -1.14
C PRO A 8 -14.71 1.84 -0.09
N CYS A 9 -15.25 0.65 -0.36
CA CYS A 9 -15.81 -0.21 0.66
C CYS A 9 -14.81 -1.34 0.84
N LYS A 10 -13.96 -1.25 1.89
CA LYS A 10 -12.83 -2.15 2.10
C LYS A 10 -12.90 -2.84 3.45
N TYR A 11 -12.50 -4.10 3.46
CA TYR A 11 -12.46 -4.92 4.66
C TYR A 11 -11.17 -5.72 4.73
N GLU A 12 -10.62 -5.83 5.92
CA GLU A 12 -9.54 -6.77 6.19
C GLU A 12 -10.09 -8.20 6.18
N ILE A 13 -9.54 -9.06 5.30
CA ILE A 13 -10.04 -10.42 5.09
C ILE A 13 -9.90 -11.24 6.38
N ALA A 14 -8.77 -11.16 7.07
CA ALA A 14 -8.54 -11.93 8.28
C ALA A 14 -9.53 -11.62 9.41
N LYS A 15 -10.09 -10.40 9.44
CA LYS A 15 -11.06 -9.99 10.46
C LYS A 15 -12.50 -10.27 10.05
N ASN A 16 -12.83 -10.03 8.78
CA ASN A 16 -14.23 -9.96 8.33
C ASN A 16 -14.65 -11.17 7.49
N PHE A 17 -13.71 -11.85 6.83
CA PHE A 17 -13.97 -12.96 5.88
C PHE A 17 -12.90 -14.04 6.03
N ARG A 18 -12.76 -14.53 7.25
CA ARG A 18 -11.68 -15.47 7.61
C ARG A 18 -11.71 -16.75 6.80
N GLU A 19 -12.89 -17.18 6.36
CA GLU A 19 -13.13 -18.32 5.49
C GLU A 19 -12.49 -18.18 4.10
N LEU A 20 -12.24 -16.93 3.64
CA LEU A 20 -11.59 -16.67 2.35
C LEU A 20 -10.05 -16.77 2.42
N LEU A 21 -9.44 -16.85 3.62
CA LEU A 21 -7.99 -16.91 3.73
C LEU A 21 -7.34 -18.04 2.93
N PRO A 22 -7.91 -19.27 2.87
CA PRO A 22 -7.35 -20.33 2.05
C PRO A 22 -7.33 -20.00 0.55
N GLU A 23 -8.30 -19.22 0.08
CA GLU A 23 -8.43 -18.85 -1.34
C GLU A 23 -7.39 -17.82 -1.80
N VAL A 24 -6.90 -17.00 -0.87
CA VAL A 24 -5.89 -15.95 -1.15
C VAL A 24 -4.47 -16.35 -0.73
N SER A 25 -4.28 -17.60 -0.31
CA SER A 25 -3.00 -18.20 0.09
C SER A 25 -2.80 -19.55 -0.64
N PRO A 26 -1.61 -19.85 -1.18
CA PRO A 26 -0.35 -19.13 -1.09
C PRO A 26 -0.30 -17.89 -1.99
N ARG A 27 0.55 -16.92 -1.58
CA ARG A 27 0.79 -15.71 -2.35
C ARG A 27 1.57 -16.00 -3.63
N PHE A 28 1.62 -15.04 -4.54
CA PHE A 28 2.44 -15.13 -5.74
C PHE A 28 3.91 -15.32 -5.39
N ARG A 29 4.61 -16.13 -6.19
CA ARG A 29 6.05 -16.31 -6.04
C ARG A 29 6.82 -14.99 -6.03
N HIS A 30 6.39 -14.02 -6.83
CA HIS A 30 7.03 -12.71 -6.95
C HIS A 30 6.79 -11.79 -5.75
N SER A 31 5.81 -12.08 -4.90
CA SER A 31 5.56 -11.34 -3.65
C SER A 31 6.34 -11.90 -2.46
N LEU A 32 7.24 -12.84 -2.70
CA LEU A 32 8.09 -13.43 -1.66
C LEU A 32 9.57 -13.12 -1.94
N PRO A 33 10.39 -12.98 -0.91
CA PRO A 33 10.04 -13.05 0.52
C PRO A 33 9.28 -11.81 0.99
N ASP A 34 8.34 -12.01 1.92
CA ASP A 34 7.64 -10.92 2.61
C ASP A 34 8.12 -10.85 4.07
N ARG A 35 8.86 -9.81 4.39
CA ARG A 35 9.46 -9.60 5.71
C ARG A 35 8.45 -9.30 6.81
N GLN A 36 7.24 -8.85 6.47
CA GLN A 36 6.18 -8.58 7.44
C GLN A 36 5.84 -9.83 8.28
N ALA A 37 5.92 -11.01 7.67
CA ALA A 37 5.68 -12.27 8.36
C ALA A 37 6.83 -12.74 9.25
N ASN A 38 7.99 -12.05 9.25
CA ASN A 38 9.15 -12.47 10.01
C ASN A 38 8.98 -12.15 11.50
N ARG A 39 9.19 -13.15 12.36
CA ARG A 39 9.01 -13.04 13.82
C ARG A 39 10.00 -12.10 14.50
N LEU A 40 11.14 -11.81 13.89
CA LEU A 40 12.13 -10.87 14.41
C LEU A 40 11.67 -9.42 14.21
N ILE A 41 10.70 -9.15 13.36
CA ILE A 41 10.14 -7.81 13.19
C ILE A 41 8.99 -7.62 14.18
N PRO A 42 9.02 -6.55 14.99
CA PRO A 42 7.99 -6.32 15.97
C PRO A 42 6.62 -6.14 15.31
N GLN A 43 5.71 -7.08 15.54
CA GLN A 43 4.42 -7.15 14.82
C GLN A 43 3.49 -5.96 15.12
N HIS A 44 3.66 -5.30 16.26
CA HIS A 44 2.92 -4.10 16.58
C HIS A 44 3.23 -2.90 15.65
N LEU A 45 4.29 -2.98 14.83
CA LEU A 45 4.56 -1.98 13.79
C LEU A 45 3.52 -2.02 12.67
N PHE A 46 2.85 -3.16 12.52
CA PHE A 46 1.84 -3.39 11.49
C PHE A 46 0.41 -3.41 12.05
N SER A 47 0.20 -2.97 13.31
CA SER A 47 -1.13 -2.99 13.94
C SER A 47 -2.16 -2.15 13.19
N ASP A 48 -1.70 -1.06 12.58
CA ASP A 48 -2.53 -0.11 11.86
C ASP A 48 -2.44 -0.28 10.32
N VAL A 49 -1.73 -1.33 9.88
CA VAL A 49 -1.58 -1.69 8.46
C VAL A 49 -2.43 -2.92 8.17
N ASN A 50 -3.38 -2.77 7.28
CA ASN A 50 -4.21 -3.87 6.82
C ASN A 50 -3.48 -4.60 5.68
N ASN A 51 -2.82 -5.70 6.01
CA ASN A 51 -1.92 -6.39 5.08
C ASN A 51 -2.62 -7.23 4.01
N LEU A 52 -3.92 -7.48 4.13
CA LEU A 52 -4.72 -8.26 3.19
C LEU A 52 -6.16 -7.74 3.21
N GLU A 53 -6.52 -7.01 2.19
CA GLU A 53 -7.81 -6.34 2.09
C GLU A 53 -8.61 -6.79 0.87
N ILE A 54 -9.93 -6.85 1.02
CA ILE A 54 -10.86 -6.96 -0.09
C ILE A 54 -11.58 -5.62 -0.28
N PHE A 55 -11.71 -5.21 -1.53
CA PHE A 55 -12.31 -3.94 -1.93
C PHE A 55 -13.52 -4.20 -2.81
N PHE A 56 -14.60 -3.52 -2.50
CA PHE A 56 -15.81 -3.47 -3.32
C PHE A 56 -16.00 -2.05 -3.83
N GLY A 57 -16.27 -1.91 -5.12
CA GLY A 57 -16.48 -0.61 -5.76
C GLY A 57 -17.69 -0.61 -6.67
N GLY A 58 -18.59 0.34 -6.48
CA GLY A 58 -19.69 0.59 -7.41
C GLY A 58 -19.24 1.35 -8.67
N PRO A 59 -20.00 1.30 -9.77
CA PRO A 59 -19.65 2.00 -11.01
C PRO A 59 -19.38 3.49 -10.78
N GLY A 60 -18.24 3.99 -11.28
CA GLY A 60 -17.79 5.37 -11.12
C GLY A 60 -17.29 5.75 -9.73
N GLY A 61 -17.30 4.81 -8.77
CA GLY A 61 -16.73 5.01 -7.44
C GLY A 61 -15.24 5.28 -7.51
N GLN A 62 -14.75 6.23 -6.70
CA GLN A 62 -13.38 6.74 -6.78
C GLN A 62 -12.73 6.75 -5.41
N PHE A 63 -11.43 6.42 -5.36
CA PHE A 63 -10.67 6.59 -4.14
C PHE A 63 -10.56 8.08 -3.78
N PRO A 64 -10.77 8.47 -2.52
CA PRO A 64 -11.00 9.88 -2.16
C PRO A 64 -9.76 10.78 -2.27
N TYR A 65 -8.56 10.22 -2.35
CA TYR A 65 -7.30 10.96 -2.40
C TYR A 65 -6.25 10.24 -3.23
N ILE A 66 -5.19 10.96 -3.61
CA ILE A 66 -3.95 10.41 -4.15
C ILE A 66 -3.06 10.07 -2.95
N HIS A 67 -2.46 8.88 -2.91
CA HIS A 67 -1.59 8.43 -1.82
C HIS A 67 -0.54 7.44 -2.31
N TYR A 68 0.43 7.16 -1.48
CA TYR A 68 1.25 5.95 -1.55
C TYR A 68 1.01 5.09 -0.32
N ASP A 69 1.32 3.79 -0.41
CA ASP A 69 1.04 2.86 0.67
C ASP A 69 1.97 3.10 1.87
N VAL A 70 1.35 3.16 3.06
CA VAL A 70 2.02 3.51 4.32
C VAL A 70 3.23 2.62 4.56
N PHE A 71 4.26 3.18 5.20
CA PHE A 71 5.54 2.52 5.44
C PHE A 71 6.31 2.13 4.17
N HIS A 72 6.05 2.80 3.05
CA HIS A 72 6.66 2.49 1.76
C HIS A 72 6.56 0.99 1.44
N LEU A 73 5.43 0.36 1.74
CA LEU A 73 5.18 -1.01 1.33
C LEU A 73 4.91 -1.07 -0.17
N HIS A 74 5.27 -2.18 -0.80
CA HIS A 74 4.77 -2.49 -2.14
C HIS A 74 3.34 -3.00 -2.02
N ALA A 75 2.50 -2.72 -3.00
CA ALA A 75 1.17 -3.28 -3.06
C ALA A 75 0.98 -4.20 -4.28
N TRP A 76 0.27 -5.29 -4.05
CA TRP A 76 -0.18 -6.23 -5.07
C TRP A 76 -1.71 -6.22 -5.09
N ILE A 77 -2.30 -5.77 -6.18
CA ILE A 77 -3.75 -5.62 -6.31
C ILE A 77 -4.24 -6.55 -7.42
N THR A 78 -4.96 -7.59 -7.04
CA THR A 78 -5.59 -8.53 -7.97
C THR A 78 -7.04 -8.17 -8.18
N GLN A 79 -7.44 -7.95 -9.42
CA GLN A 79 -8.82 -7.69 -9.80
C GLN A 79 -9.54 -9.03 -9.95
N LEU A 80 -10.56 -9.27 -9.13
CA LEU A 80 -11.35 -10.50 -9.16
C LEU A 80 -12.60 -10.37 -10.04
N HIS A 81 -13.18 -9.16 -10.09
CA HIS A 81 -14.38 -8.88 -10.87
C HIS A 81 -14.40 -7.44 -11.35
N GLY A 82 -14.87 -7.23 -12.58
CA GLY A 82 -15.01 -5.91 -13.20
C GLY A 82 -13.67 -5.26 -13.57
N ASP A 83 -13.71 -3.97 -13.91
CA ASP A 83 -12.60 -3.20 -14.43
C ASP A 83 -12.31 -2.00 -13.54
N LYS A 84 -11.04 -1.82 -13.18
CA LYS A 84 -10.58 -0.74 -12.32
C LYS A 84 -9.46 0.06 -12.99
N GLU A 85 -9.63 1.36 -13.10
CA GLU A 85 -8.62 2.29 -13.58
C GLU A 85 -7.78 2.80 -12.40
N PHE A 86 -6.47 2.71 -12.53
CA PHE A 86 -5.52 3.36 -11.64
C PHE A 86 -4.90 4.56 -12.34
N THR A 87 -4.72 5.66 -11.62
CA THR A 87 -3.89 6.79 -12.02
C THR A 87 -2.66 6.80 -11.12
N LEU A 88 -1.49 6.68 -11.75
CA LEU A 88 -0.20 6.47 -11.09
C LEU A 88 0.71 7.68 -11.32
N TYR A 89 1.43 8.08 -10.29
CA TYR A 89 2.45 9.12 -10.34
C TYR A 89 3.75 8.56 -9.77
N ALA A 90 4.84 8.71 -10.51
CA ALA A 90 6.17 8.30 -10.02
C ALA A 90 6.58 9.11 -8.78
N PRO A 91 7.43 8.57 -7.90
CA PRO A 91 7.85 9.26 -6.66
C PRO A 91 8.38 10.68 -6.89
N ASN A 92 9.07 10.93 -8.00
CA ASN A 92 9.60 12.26 -8.36
C ASN A 92 8.52 13.30 -8.71
N GLN A 93 7.25 12.91 -8.76
CA GLN A 93 6.12 13.83 -8.94
C GLN A 93 5.61 14.42 -7.61
N GLU A 94 6.07 13.92 -6.47
CA GLU A 94 5.63 14.34 -5.13
C GLU A 94 5.58 15.87 -4.94
N PRO A 95 6.56 16.69 -5.38
CA PRO A 95 6.49 18.14 -5.22
C PRO A 95 5.28 18.80 -5.92
N ARG A 96 4.65 18.08 -6.87
CA ARG A 96 3.46 18.54 -7.61
C ARG A 96 2.15 18.03 -7.02
N LEU A 97 2.23 17.11 -6.06
CA LEU A 97 1.08 16.45 -5.46
C LEU A 97 0.60 17.12 -4.16
N TYR A 98 1.31 18.16 -3.70
CA TYR A 98 0.92 18.92 -2.50
C TYR A 98 0.67 18.00 -1.30
N VAL A 99 1.71 17.34 -0.84
CA VAL A 99 1.68 16.41 0.29
C VAL A 99 1.03 17.06 1.51
N ASP A 100 0.14 16.32 2.15
CA ASP A 100 -0.48 16.76 3.40
C ASP A 100 0.54 16.65 4.55
N PRO A 101 0.85 17.74 5.27
CA PRO A 101 1.86 17.71 6.34
C PRO A 101 1.49 16.78 7.51
N GLU A 102 0.20 16.57 7.76
CA GLU A 102 -0.27 15.70 8.83
C GLU A 102 -0.27 14.23 8.42
N THR A 103 -0.53 13.97 7.13
CA THR A 103 -0.58 12.64 6.54
C THR A 103 0.34 12.57 5.32
N PRO A 104 1.68 12.43 5.51
CA PRO A 104 2.67 12.60 4.44
C PRO A 104 2.59 11.55 3.33
N TRP A 105 1.81 10.50 3.51
CA TRP A 105 1.49 9.52 2.47
C TRP A 105 0.24 9.90 1.65
N GLN A 106 -0.36 11.06 1.90
CA GLN A 106 -1.52 11.55 1.17
C GLN A 106 -1.26 12.92 0.53
N SER A 107 -1.87 13.12 -0.62
CA SER A 107 -1.94 14.41 -1.25
C SER A 107 -3.00 15.29 -0.56
N GLY A 108 -2.66 16.55 -0.33
CA GLY A 108 -3.60 17.57 0.16
C GLY A 108 -4.62 18.03 -0.89
N ILE A 109 -4.50 17.56 -2.14
CA ILE A 109 -5.43 17.92 -3.21
C ILE A 109 -6.77 17.25 -2.96
N LYS A 110 -7.76 18.04 -2.55
CA LYS A 110 -9.14 17.59 -2.49
C LYS A 110 -9.68 17.50 -3.92
N ASN A 111 -10.51 16.51 -4.21
CA ASN A 111 -11.12 16.33 -5.53
C ASN A 111 -10.11 16.36 -6.71
N HIS A 112 -9.14 15.46 -6.68
CA HIS A 112 -8.09 15.33 -7.70
C HIS A 112 -8.62 15.06 -9.13
N HIS A 113 -9.89 14.71 -9.31
CA HIS A 113 -10.56 14.56 -10.61
C HIS A 113 -11.03 15.89 -11.21
N ARG A 114 -11.24 16.90 -10.35
CA ARG A 114 -11.56 18.28 -10.74
C ARG A 114 -10.77 19.22 -9.84
N PRO A 115 -9.44 19.23 -9.99
CA PRO A 115 -8.57 19.96 -9.08
C PRO A 115 -8.74 21.46 -9.26
N ASP A 116 -8.70 22.17 -8.15
CA ASP A 116 -8.59 23.61 -8.13
C ASP A 116 -7.15 24.00 -8.52
N TYR A 117 -6.96 24.34 -9.77
CA TYR A 117 -5.64 24.73 -10.30
C TYR A 117 -5.17 26.13 -9.89
N GLU A 118 -6.02 26.96 -9.33
CA GLU A 118 -5.60 28.22 -8.72
C GLU A 118 -4.93 27.95 -7.39
N ARG A 119 -5.52 27.05 -6.62
CA ARG A 119 -4.98 26.57 -5.34
C ARG A 119 -3.78 25.62 -5.52
N TYR A 120 -3.78 24.79 -6.57
CA TYR A 120 -2.78 23.75 -6.82
C TYR A 120 -2.13 23.90 -8.21
N PRO A 121 -1.44 25.04 -8.50
CA PRO A 121 -0.93 25.32 -9.85
C PRO A 121 0.10 24.31 -10.36
N LEU A 122 0.96 23.76 -9.48
CA LEU A 122 1.95 22.76 -9.89
C LEU A 122 1.32 21.41 -10.29
N PHE A 123 0.11 21.11 -9.84
CA PHE A 123 -0.56 19.87 -10.21
C PHE A 123 -0.87 19.77 -11.71
N ARG A 124 -0.99 20.89 -12.42
CA ARG A 124 -1.07 20.91 -13.90
C ARG A 124 0.12 20.28 -14.59
N GLN A 125 1.27 20.29 -13.92
CA GLN A 125 2.53 19.78 -14.44
C GLN A 125 2.82 18.35 -13.99
N ALA A 126 1.97 17.78 -13.12
CA ALA A 126 2.12 16.42 -12.65
C ALA A 126 1.90 15.43 -13.80
N LYS A 127 2.87 14.56 -14.01
CA LYS A 127 2.82 13.53 -15.04
C LYS A 127 2.28 12.25 -14.44
N SER A 128 1.13 11.81 -14.91
CA SER A 128 0.51 10.56 -14.51
C SER A 128 0.53 9.53 -15.63
N GLN A 129 0.46 8.27 -15.23
CA GLN A 129 0.18 7.14 -16.11
C GLN A 129 -1.17 6.55 -15.70
N LYS A 130 -1.95 6.09 -16.66
CA LYS A 130 -3.19 5.37 -16.40
C LYS A 130 -3.06 3.93 -16.82
N VAL A 131 -3.55 3.04 -15.98
CA VAL A 131 -3.65 1.62 -16.29
C VAL A 131 -5.04 1.13 -15.87
N VAL A 132 -5.66 0.33 -16.73
CA VAL A 132 -6.88 -0.40 -16.40
C VAL A 132 -6.49 -1.84 -16.15
N ILE A 133 -6.96 -2.40 -15.06
CA ILE A 133 -6.85 -3.83 -14.78
C ILE A 133 -8.22 -4.47 -14.87
N HIS A 134 -8.25 -5.63 -15.52
CA HIS A 134 -9.42 -6.45 -15.75
C HIS A 134 -9.44 -7.66 -14.80
N ALA A 135 -10.60 -8.31 -14.68
CA ALA A 135 -10.72 -9.53 -13.88
C ALA A 135 -9.66 -10.57 -14.26
N GLY A 136 -8.94 -11.10 -13.28
CA GLY A 136 -7.81 -12.03 -13.44
C GLY A 136 -6.43 -11.36 -13.52
N GLU A 137 -6.36 -10.03 -13.67
CA GLU A 137 -5.09 -9.30 -13.72
C GLU A 137 -4.64 -8.82 -12.35
N THR A 138 -3.34 -8.69 -12.18
CA THR A 138 -2.72 -8.16 -10.96
C THR A 138 -1.81 -6.99 -11.29
N LEU A 139 -2.04 -5.87 -10.61
CA LEU A 139 -1.17 -4.71 -10.64
C LEU A 139 -0.16 -4.79 -9.49
N PHE A 140 1.12 -4.66 -9.81
CA PHE A 140 2.17 -4.40 -8.84
C PHE A 140 2.43 -2.90 -8.75
N LEU A 141 2.31 -2.35 -7.54
CA LEU A 141 2.66 -0.97 -7.22
C LEU A 141 3.96 -0.96 -6.41
N PRO A 142 5.07 -0.47 -6.98
CA PRO A 142 6.29 -0.28 -6.21
C PRO A 142 6.09 0.73 -5.07
N CYS A 143 6.85 0.58 -3.99
CA CYS A 143 6.83 1.53 -2.87
C CYS A 143 7.04 2.98 -3.36
N GLY A 144 6.37 3.93 -2.69
CA GLY A 144 6.47 5.35 -3.00
C GLY A 144 5.78 5.80 -4.29
N TRP A 145 5.15 4.89 -5.06
CA TRP A 145 4.33 5.29 -6.19
C TRP A 145 2.99 5.86 -5.71
N TRP A 146 2.76 7.12 -5.98
CA TRP A 146 1.52 7.79 -5.69
C TRP A 146 0.41 7.30 -6.60
N HIS A 147 -0.75 7.00 -6.05
CA HIS A 147 -1.83 6.46 -6.84
C HIS A 147 -3.22 6.80 -6.31
N THR A 148 -4.18 6.65 -7.19
CA THR A 148 -5.61 6.65 -6.91
C THR A 148 -6.28 5.68 -7.85
N ALA A 149 -7.51 5.24 -7.51
CA ALA A 149 -8.24 4.26 -8.29
C ALA A 149 -9.70 4.67 -8.51
N ARG A 150 -10.26 4.20 -9.63
CA ARG A 150 -11.66 4.38 -9.99
C ARG A 150 -12.24 3.07 -10.52
N SER A 151 -13.41 2.69 -10.03
CA SER A 151 -14.18 1.56 -10.54
C SER A 151 -14.90 1.97 -11.83
N LEU A 152 -14.65 1.27 -12.93
CA LEU A 152 -15.33 1.56 -14.21
C LEU A 152 -16.71 0.94 -14.27
N ASN A 153 -16.88 -0.19 -13.57
CA ASN A 153 -18.14 -0.91 -13.38
C ASN A 153 -18.20 -1.42 -11.93
N LEU A 154 -19.02 -2.42 -11.63
CA LEU A 154 -18.97 -3.11 -10.35
C LEU A 154 -17.64 -3.86 -10.23
N THR A 155 -16.88 -3.61 -9.17
CA THR A 155 -15.52 -4.17 -8.99
C THR A 155 -15.35 -4.91 -7.66
N ILE A 156 -14.59 -5.99 -7.70
CA ILE A 156 -14.07 -6.68 -6.52
C ILE A 156 -12.56 -6.86 -6.74
N SER A 157 -11.75 -6.42 -5.78
CA SER A 157 -10.29 -6.61 -5.82
C SER A 157 -9.79 -7.09 -4.48
N VAL A 158 -8.71 -7.86 -4.48
CA VAL A 158 -7.94 -8.19 -3.29
C VAL A 158 -6.58 -7.52 -3.39
N ALA A 159 -6.18 -6.85 -2.33
CA ALA A 159 -4.85 -6.26 -2.23
C ALA A 159 -4.11 -6.79 -1.01
N PHE A 160 -2.80 -6.90 -1.14
CA PHE A 160 -1.91 -7.15 -0.01
C PHE A 160 -0.60 -6.39 -0.19
N ASP A 161 -0.01 -6.04 0.95
CA ASP A 161 1.24 -5.32 1.01
C ASP A 161 2.43 -6.26 1.16
N GLN A 162 3.59 -5.81 0.70
CA GLN A 162 4.84 -6.56 0.78
C GLN A 162 5.97 -5.68 1.31
N LEU A 163 6.71 -6.22 2.27
CA LEU A 163 7.96 -5.67 2.75
C LEU A 163 9.12 -6.54 2.27
N GLY A 164 9.88 -6.05 1.30
CA GLY A 164 11.01 -6.72 0.70
C GLY A 164 12.36 -6.19 1.18
N ILE A 165 13.39 -6.53 0.42
CA ILE A 165 14.74 -6.03 0.63
C ILE A 165 14.93 -4.62 0.08
N ASP A 166 14.27 -4.33 -1.01
CA ASP A 166 14.37 -3.10 -1.81
C ASP A 166 13.66 -1.91 -1.16
N ASN A 167 12.57 -2.14 -0.42
CA ASN A 167 11.88 -1.09 0.34
C ASN A 167 12.22 -1.09 1.85
N TRP A 168 13.21 -1.91 2.28
CA TRP A 168 13.59 -2.03 3.69
C TRP A 168 14.12 -0.72 4.31
N ALA A 169 14.89 0.04 3.55
CA ALA A 169 15.48 1.30 4.04
C ALA A 169 14.41 2.37 4.26
N ASP A 170 13.46 2.49 3.34
CA ASP A 170 12.35 3.43 3.41
C ASP A 170 11.39 3.06 4.54
N PHE A 171 11.10 1.77 4.70
CA PHE A 171 10.35 1.26 5.85
C PHE A 171 10.97 1.67 7.19
N ILE A 172 12.29 1.53 7.35
CA ILE A 172 12.99 1.95 8.58
C ILE A 172 12.86 3.47 8.79
N ALA A 173 12.96 4.26 7.74
CA ALA A 173 12.80 5.70 7.81
C ALA A 173 11.39 6.07 8.29
N ASP A 174 10.36 5.50 7.69
CA ASP A 174 8.95 5.74 8.03
C ASP A 174 8.61 5.31 9.46
N VAL A 175 9.09 4.14 9.90
CA VAL A 175 8.94 3.69 11.30
C VAL A 175 9.57 4.71 12.25
N GLY A 176 10.76 5.21 11.91
CA GLY A 176 11.43 6.25 12.68
C GLY A 176 10.63 7.55 12.73
N ASP A 177 10.10 8.00 11.60
CA ASP A 177 9.29 9.22 11.50
C ASP A 177 7.97 9.09 12.26
N ALA A 178 7.28 7.96 12.14
CA ALA A 178 6.07 7.69 12.90
C ALA A 178 6.31 7.78 14.42
N GLN A 179 7.41 7.21 14.92
CA GLN A 179 7.75 7.33 16.34
C GLN A 179 8.15 8.75 16.75
N ARG A 180 8.86 9.49 15.89
CA ARG A 180 9.21 10.90 16.13
C ARG A 180 7.99 11.82 16.23
N ARG A 181 7.00 11.63 15.35
CA ARG A 181 5.70 12.35 15.38
C ARG A 181 4.94 12.12 16.68
N LEU A 182 5.05 10.92 17.25
CA LEU A 182 4.49 10.59 18.58
C LEU A 182 5.34 11.11 19.76
N GLY A 183 6.39 11.90 19.51
CA GLY A 183 7.31 12.39 20.53
C GLY A 183 8.27 11.33 21.10
N ARG A 184 8.30 10.12 20.53
CA ARG A 184 9.04 8.96 21.05
C ARG A 184 10.43 8.84 20.41
N ARG A 185 11.26 9.89 20.51
CA ARG A 185 12.59 9.96 19.85
C ARG A 185 13.53 8.81 20.23
N GLY A 186 13.59 8.42 21.51
CA GLY A 186 14.39 7.29 21.99
C GLY A 186 13.97 5.96 21.36
N LYS A 187 12.65 5.71 21.27
CA LYS A 187 12.09 4.52 20.60
C LYS A 187 12.39 4.54 19.11
N ALA A 188 12.29 5.69 18.45
CA ALA A 188 12.62 5.86 17.03
C ALA A 188 14.09 5.45 16.76
N MET A 189 15.03 5.91 17.60
CA MET A 189 16.44 5.58 17.49
C MET A 189 16.69 4.09 17.72
N MET A 190 16.15 3.51 18.80
CA MET A 190 16.33 2.10 19.13
C MET A 190 15.79 1.17 18.05
N LEU A 191 14.55 1.42 17.57
CA LEU A 191 13.96 0.66 16.49
C LEU A 191 14.76 0.79 15.20
N GLY A 192 15.20 2.00 14.85
CA GLY A 192 16.02 2.23 13.67
C GLY A 192 17.34 1.47 13.72
N LEU A 193 18.04 1.44 14.86
CA LEU A 193 19.28 0.65 15.03
C LEU A 193 18.99 -0.85 14.94
N TYR A 194 17.97 -1.33 15.64
CA TYR A 194 17.58 -2.73 15.62
C TYR A 194 17.26 -3.22 14.20
N LEU A 195 16.39 -2.51 13.49
CA LEU A 195 15.96 -2.90 12.14
C LEU A 195 17.10 -2.83 11.13
N ARG A 196 18.02 -1.84 11.25
CA ARG A 196 19.24 -1.79 10.42
C ARG A 196 20.14 -2.98 10.66
N ALA A 197 20.37 -3.36 11.91
CA ALA A 197 21.17 -4.54 12.26
C ALA A 197 20.51 -5.85 11.81
N LEU A 198 19.17 -5.90 11.83
CA LEU A 198 18.39 -7.07 11.39
C LEU A 198 18.45 -7.29 9.87
N GLY A 199 18.52 -6.23 9.07
CA GLY A 199 18.47 -6.31 7.61
C GLY A 199 19.44 -7.30 6.97
N PRO A 200 20.75 -7.29 7.29
CA PRO A 200 21.71 -8.26 6.79
C PRO A 200 21.39 -9.71 7.16
N LEU A 201 20.90 -9.95 8.39
CA LEU A 201 20.51 -11.29 8.87
C LEU A 201 19.31 -11.84 8.08
N LEU A 202 18.30 -11.00 7.83
CA LEU A 202 17.14 -11.36 7.01
C LEU A 202 17.60 -11.70 5.58
N ARG A 203 18.47 -10.87 4.99
CA ARG A 203 19.02 -11.12 3.65
C ARG A 203 19.76 -12.46 3.54
N LEU A 204 20.50 -12.81 4.57
CA LEU A 204 21.19 -14.12 4.62
C LEU A 204 20.19 -15.27 4.68
N GLY A 205 19.19 -15.19 5.56
CA GLY A 205 18.12 -16.18 5.68
C GLY A 205 17.34 -16.37 4.37
N GLU A 206 17.02 -15.27 3.67
CA GLU A 206 16.34 -15.27 2.37
C GLU A 206 17.17 -16.00 1.28
N ARG A 207 18.51 -15.85 1.30
CA ARG A 207 19.42 -16.52 0.34
C ARG A 207 19.56 -18.02 0.57
N VAL A 208 19.53 -18.48 1.83
CA VAL A 208 19.61 -19.91 2.18
C VAL A 208 18.27 -20.63 2.14
N GLY A 209 17.21 -19.98 1.67
CA GLY A 209 15.92 -20.62 1.46
C GLY A 209 15.23 -21.04 2.77
N VAL A 210 15.51 -20.35 3.88
CA VAL A 210 14.71 -20.51 5.09
C VAL A 210 13.28 -20.16 4.74
N ASP A 211 12.42 -21.17 4.71
CA ASP A 211 11.04 -21.09 4.26
C ASP A 211 10.28 -20.00 5.03
N GLN A 212 10.02 -18.89 4.34
CA GLN A 212 9.23 -17.78 4.87
C GLN A 212 7.77 -17.87 4.44
N SER A 213 7.36 -18.97 3.81
CA SER A 213 6.00 -19.25 3.38
C SER A 213 5.05 -19.52 4.56
N ARG A 214 5.08 -18.66 5.59
CA ARG A 214 4.10 -18.74 6.66
C ARG A 214 2.78 -18.22 6.16
N GLN A 215 1.88 -19.16 5.99
CA GLN A 215 0.48 -18.95 5.69
C GLN A 215 -0.12 -17.86 6.61
N TRP A 216 -0.63 -16.82 6.02
CA TRP A 216 -1.57 -15.90 6.64
C TRP A 216 -2.75 -16.74 7.11
N GLY A 217 -2.92 -16.99 8.38
CA GLY A 217 -4.03 -17.79 8.87
C GLY A 217 -3.72 -18.69 10.06
N ARG A 218 -2.48 -18.76 10.51
CA ARG A 218 -2.12 -19.46 11.74
C ARG A 218 -1.90 -18.50 12.92
N ARG A 219 -2.80 -17.51 13.06
CA ARG A 219 -2.86 -16.70 14.29
C ARG A 219 -4.26 -16.75 14.87
#